data_1981f38a69f40884088ab6a3a53d440f
#
_entry.id   1981f38a69f40884088ab6a3a53d440f
#
_cell.length_a   1.000
_cell.length_b   1.000
_cell.length_c   1.000
_cell.angle_alpha   90.00
_cell.angle_beta   90.00
_cell.angle_gamma   90.00
#
_symmetry.space_group_name_H-M   'P 1'
#
loop_
_entity.id
_entity.type
_entity.pdbx_description
1 polymer ?
#
loop_
_entity_poly.entity_id
_entity_poly.type
_entity_poly.pdbx_seq_one_letter_code
_entity_poly.pdbx_strand_id
1 'polypeptide(L)'
;VEEWNKSFEKIGYLNAVQAKEWPKGTDFSSSNIRHSSICYAPDWMYMAQTSMHTDPRTGEILNASVYIHHNFLSLLYSGRCTQTMASDPTARTLTLSEKQMGELLKVGIAQQVGRCLGLTDNMGASYHYPVDSLRSAEFTRQHGLTASVMDNIMCNYIAQPEDVEKGAVLVQPGIGPYDYFPIRYLYAPVVADKPEKELVTLNKWVEDAYTAHEYHYGPRQEFYALYDPTALYWDLGDDPFKAADYQIQNLKISIANFMKWYAKEDYDISRRAELYASLIKLFTNRAMELSFWIGGLYLDEGKEGISFPVSKEMQQKALNYLVKMSMDLDWLTNAEVKSSLELQDLIVDKTRKYIFQLLFDRIRYVALCSEKSDGEYSVKNYMDDIHSIVWKGVLQNRVLTNTEMLYQNAFIDYLVKNISKNMGGGTAK
;
A
#
# COMPACT_ATOMS: atom_id res chain seq x y z
N VAL A 1 5.23 -9.54 19.27
CA VAL A 1 4.90 -8.81 20.51
C VAL A 1 6.14 -8.18 21.11
N GLU A 2 7.11 -8.97 21.53
CA GLU A 2 8.29 -8.52 22.29
C GLU A 2 9.30 -7.72 21.46
N GLU A 3 9.11 -7.62 20.14
CA GLU A 3 9.90 -6.77 19.24
C GLU A 3 9.88 -5.29 19.70
N TRP A 4 8.75 -4.86 20.28
CA TRP A 4 8.58 -3.51 20.82
C TRP A 4 9.46 -3.18 22.02
N ASN A 5 10.00 -4.18 22.74
CA ASN A 5 10.93 -3.94 23.83
C ASN A 5 12.17 -3.17 23.38
N LYS A 6 12.61 -3.32 22.13
CA LYS A 6 13.71 -2.54 21.56
C LYS A 6 13.47 -1.02 21.66
N SER A 7 12.22 -0.57 21.47
CA SER A 7 11.86 0.83 21.62
C SER A 7 11.74 1.24 23.09
N PHE A 8 11.17 0.39 23.94
CA PHE A 8 11.04 0.65 25.37
C PHE A 8 12.39 0.69 26.09
N GLU A 9 13.34 -0.15 25.70
CA GLU A 9 14.70 -0.15 26.26
C GLU A 9 15.43 1.17 26.01
N LYS A 10 15.19 1.84 24.86
CA LYS A 10 15.77 3.16 24.58
C LYS A 10 15.27 4.28 25.50
N ILE A 11 14.13 4.08 26.13
CA ILE A 11 13.56 5.03 27.12
C ILE A 11 13.66 4.50 28.56
N GLY A 12 14.43 3.43 28.79
CA GLY A 12 14.80 2.94 30.09
C GLY A 12 13.90 1.84 30.69
N TYR A 13 12.95 1.29 29.92
CA TYR A 13 12.11 0.20 30.38
C TYR A 13 12.63 -1.16 29.86
N LEU A 14 12.86 -2.10 30.75
CA LEU A 14 13.23 -3.47 30.41
C LEU A 14 12.00 -4.38 30.48
N ASN A 15 11.85 -5.26 29.46
CA ASN A 15 10.75 -6.22 29.40
C ASN A 15 9.36 -5.57 29.57
N ALA A 16 9.16 -4.39 28.97
CA ALA A 16 7.93 -3.62 29.09
C ALA A 16 6.72 -4.37 28.49
N VAL A 17 6.95 -5.11 27.40
CA VAL A 17 5.93 -5.91 26.73
C VAL A 17 6.34 -7.38 26.79
N GLN A 18 5.43 -8.25 27.26
CA GLN A 18 5.67 -9.68 27.41
C GLN A 18 4.57 -10.49 26.74
N ALA A 19 4.95 -11.49 25.96
CA ALA A 19 4.03 -12.50 25.43
C ALA A 19 4.04 -13.72 26.34
N LYS A 20 2.87 -14.18 26.72
CA LYS A 20 2.70 -15.40 27.56
C LYS A 20 1.69 -16.34 26.91
N GLU A 21 1.90 -17.61 27.09
CA GLU A 21 0.92 -18.61 26.67
C GLU A 21 -0.39 -18.44 27.44
N TRP A 22 -1.48 -18.81 26.80
CA TRP A 22 -2.81 -18.84 27.44
C TRP A 22 -2.79 -19.70 28.69
N PRO A 23 -3.16 -19.17 29.86
CA PRO A 23 -3.06 -19.90 31.10
C PRO A 23 -4.06 -21.07 31.14
N LYS A 24 -3.57 -22.27 31.44
CA LYS A 24 -4.39 -23.49 31.53
C LYS A 24 -5.06 -23.56 32.92
N GLY A 25 -6.32 -24.02 32.94
CA GLY A 25 -7.06 -24.29 34.20
C GLY A 25 -7.46 -23.06 35.00
N THR A 26 -7.58 -21.91 34.34
CA THR A 26 -8.04 -20.66 34.94
C THR A 26 -9.28 -20.14 34.23
N ASP A 27 -10.01 -19.20 34.87
CA ASP A 27 -11.14 -18.48 34.26
C ASP A 27 -10.69 -17.39 33.29
N PHE A 28 -9.52 -17.53 32.68
CA PHE A 28 -9.02 -16.59 31.69
C PHE A 28 -9.92 -16.60 30.47
N SER A 29 -10.40 -15.42 30.06
CA SER A 29 -11.25 -15.23 28.90
C SER A 29 -10.82 -14.01 28.11
N SER A 30 -10.74 -14.14 26.79
CA SER A 30 -10.51 -13.01 25.87
C SER A 30 -11.64 -11.99 25.89
N SER A 31 -12.83 -12.37 26.37
CA SER A 31 -13.97 -11.47 26.51
C SER A 31 -13.94 -10.66 27.82
N ASN A 32 -12.97 -10.93 28.70
CA ASN A 32 -12.83 -10.19 29.94
C ASN A 32 -11.89 -9.00 29.75
N ILE A 33 -12.37 -7.78 30.02
CA ILE A 33 -11.60 -6.54 29.89
C ILE A 33 -10.28 -6.54 30.67
N ARG A 34 -10.13 -7.39 31.68
CA ARG A 34 -8.87 -7.52 32.45
C ARG A 34 -7.78 -8.31 31.76
N HIS A 35 -8.10 -8.94 30.62
CA HIS A 35 -7.19 -9.84 29.95
C HIS A 35 -6.93 -9.38 28.52
N SER A 36 -5.82 -8.71 28.28
CA SER A 36 -5.35 -8.44 26.90
C SER A 36 -4.87 -9.74 26.27
N SER A 37 -5.25 -9.98 25.00
CA SER A 37 -4.97 -11.25 24.35
C SER A 37 -4.80 -11.14 22.83
N ILE A 38 -4.08 -12.11 22.26
CA ILE A 38 -4.05 -12.31 20.81
C ILE A 38 -4.86 -13.56 20.50
N CYS A 39 -5.94 -13.39 19.76
CA CYS A 39 -6.92 -14.44 19.47
C CYS A 39 -7.06 -14.71 17.98
N TYR A 40 -7.19 -15.97 17.61
CA TYR A 40 -7.67 -16.35 16.29
C TYR A 40 -9.19 -16.24 16.24
N ALA A 41 -9.71 -15.56 15.20
CA ALA A 41 -11.13 -15.40 14.93
C ALA A 41 -11.50 -16.18 13.65
N PRO A 42 -12.30 -17.27 13.76
CA PRO A 42 -12.66 -18.12 12.62
C PRO A 42 -13.81 -17.50 11.80
N ASP A 43 -13.56 -16.34 11.21
CA ASP A 43 -14.50 -15.66 10.33
C ASP A 43 -13.86 -15.29 8.96
N TRP A 44 -14.67 -14.71 8.09
CA TRP A 44 -14.29 -14.45 6.70
C TRP A 44 -13.54 -13.14 6.47
N MET A 45 -13.23 -12.33 7.48
CA MET A 45 -12.57 -11.04 7.32
C MET A 45 -11.10 -11.20 6.88
N TYR A 46 -10.67 -10.36 5.91
CA TYR A 46 -9.31 -10.35 5.37
C TYR A 46 -8.41 -9.34 6.11
N MET A 47 -8.41 -9.38 7.44
CA MET A 47 -7.66 -8.44 8.26
C MET A 47 -7.22 -9.05 9.59
N ALA A 48 -6.24 -8.42 10.24
CA ALA A 48 -6.06 -8.48 11.68
C ALA A 48 -6.61 -7.18 12.27
N GLN A 49 -7.21 -7.25 13.43
CA GLN A 49 -7.90 -6.12 14.06
C GLN A 49 -7.49 -5.97 15.52
N THR A 50 -7.32 -4.73 15.96
CA THR A 50 -7.13 -4.36 17.35
C THR A 50 -8.44 -3.89 17.96
N SER A 51 -8.75 -4.36 19.16
CA SER A 51 -9.79 -3.79 20.03
C SER A 51 -9.11 -3.20 21.26
N MET A 52 -9.34 -1.92 21.52
CA MET A 52 -8.71 -1.19 22.62
C MET A 52 -9.78 -0.48 23.46
N HIS A 53 -9.67 -0.59 24.77
CA HIS A 53 -10.48 0.13 25.75
C HIS A 53 -9.60 1.03 26.60
N THR A 54 -9.88 2.31 26.59
CA THR A 54 -9.14 3.31 27.36
C THR A 54 -10.04 3.98 28.39
N ASP A 55 -9.46 4.38 29.51
CA ASP A 55 -10.13 5.27 30.47
C ASP A 55 -10.21 6.69 29.89
N PRO A 56 -11.38 7.24 29.62
CA PRO A 56 -11.50 8.55 28.99
C PRO A 56 -11.01 9.72 29.86
N ARG A 57 -10.76 9.49 31.15
CA ARG A 57 -10.27 10.50 32.08
C ARG A 57 -8.75 10.61 32.09
N THR A 58 -8.06 9.49 31.86
CA THR A 58 -6.59 9.38 32.01
C THR A 58 -5.87 9.02 30.72
N GLY A 59 -6.58 8.44 29.74
CA GLY A 59 -5.97 7.84 28.56
C GLY A 59 -5.35 6.46 28.83
N GLU A 60 -5.43 5.92 30.06
CA GLU A 60 -4.89 4.62 30.39
C GLU A 60 -5.54 3.51 29.54
N ILE A 61 -4.71 2.65 28.95
CA ILE A 61 -5.16 1.50 28.20
C ILE A 61 -5.53 0.39 29.16
N LEU A 62 -6.83 0.19 29.35
CA LEU A 62 -7.38 -0.81 30.28
C LEU A 62 -7.36 -2.22 29.69
N ASN A 63 -7.55 -2.34 28.38
CA ASN A 63 -7.47 -3.58 27.62
C ASN A 63 -7.08 -3.28 26.18
N ALA A 64 -6.23 -4.15 25.63
CA ALA A 64 -5.92 -4.12 24.21
C ALA A 64 -5.76 -5.55 23.70
N SER A 65 -6.64 -5.98 22.79
CA SER A 65 -6.66 -7.33 22.24
C SER A 65 -6.54 -7.30 20.72
N VAL A 66 -5.88 -8.32 20.17
CA VAL A 66 -5.68 -8.50 18.73
C VAL A 66 -6.49 -9.72 18.28
N TYR A 67 -7.27 -9.54 17.22
CA TYR A 67 -8.01 -10.61 16.56
C TYR A 67 -7.41 -10.87 15.19
N ILE A 68 -6.94 -12.10 14.96
CA ILE A 68 -6.42 -12.56 13.68
C ILE A 68 -7.53 -13.34 12.98
N HIS A 69 -8.14 -12.71 11.98
CA HIS A 69 -9.25 -13.31 11.24
C HIS A 69 -8.73 -14.37 10.24
N HIS A 70 -9.55 -15.39 9.96
CA HIS A 70 -9.11 -16.54 9.16
C HIS A 70 -8.57 -16.15 7.78
N ASN A 71 -9.32 -15.34 7.05
CA ASN A 71 -8.91 -14.96 5.69
C ASN A 71 -7.73 -13.97 5.64
N PHE A 72 -7.30 -13.43 6.80
CA PHE A 72 -6.04 -12.71 6.86
C PHE A 72 -4.84 -13.59 6.45
N LEU A 73 -4.87 -14.88 6.83
CA LEU A 73 -3.86 -15.85 6.40
C LEU A 73 -3.84 -16.01 4.87
N SER A 74 -5.02 -16.02 4.24
CA SER A 74 -5.15 -16.08 2.78
C SER A 74 -4.61 -14.82 2.10
N LEU A 75 -4.82 -13.64 2.71
CA LEU A 75 -4.25 -12.38 2.24
C LEU A 75 -2.72 -12.39 2.31
N LEU A 76 -2.15 -12.83 3.43
CA LEU A 76 -0.70 -12.96 3.61
C LEU A 76 -0.10 -13.95 2.60
N TYR A 77 -0.73 -15.10 2.43
CA TYR A 77 -0.33 -16.09 1.42
C TYR A 77 -0.33 -15.49 0.01
N SER A 78 -1.46 -14.92 -0.41
CA SER A 78 -1.59 -14.34 -1.74
C SER A 78 -0.58 -13.21 -1.98
N GLY A 79 -0.39 -12.33 -1.00
CA GLY A 79 0.59 -11.24 -1.06
C GLY A 79 2.03 -11.78 -1.20
N ARG A 80 2.42 -12.76 -0.39
CA ARG A 80 3.76 -13.36 -0.45
C ARG A 80 4.02 -14.03 -1.80
N CYS A 81 3.09 -14.84 -2.27
CA CYS A 81 3.24 -15.53 -3.56
C CYS A 81 3.29 -14.52 -4.71
N THR A 82 2.29 -13.66 -4.84
CA THR A 82 2.17 -12.79 -6.02
C THR A 82 3.26 -11.73 -6.11
N GLN A 83 3.74 -11.21 -4.97
CA GLN A 83 4.78 -10.17 -4.98
C GLN A 83 6.19 -10.74 -5.11
N THR A 84 6.43 -12.02 -4.80
CA THR A 84 7.79 -12.55 -4.73
C THR A 84 8.04 -13.83 -5.50
N MET A 85 7.03 -14.47 -6.11
CA MET A 85 7.25 -15.72 -6.86
C MET A 85 8.24 -15.58 -8.03
N ALA A 86 8.41 -14.38 -8.58
CA ALA A 86 9.42 -14.14 -9.61
C ALA A 86 10.83 -14.31 -9.07
N SER A 87 11.09 -13.77 -7.89
CA SER A 87 12.42 -13.66 -7.28
C SER A 87 12.72 -14.78 -6.25
N ASP A 88 11.67 -15.39 -5.66
CA ASP A 88 11.82 -16.45 -4.66
C ASP A 88 11.12 -17.74 -5.10
N PRO A 89 11.89 -18.78 -5.47
CA PRO A 89 11.33 -20.10 -5.82
C PRO A 89 10.46 -20.73 -4.72
N THR A 90 10.71 -20.41 -3.45
CA THR A 90 9.94 -20.98 -2.33
C THR A 90 8.53 -20.40 -2.20
N ALA A 91 8.25 -19.28 -2.89
CA ALA A 91 6.91 -18.68 -3.00
C ALA A 91 6.08 -19.27 -4.17
N ARG A 92 6.63 -20.19 -4.97
CA ARG A 92 5.98 -20.88 -6.11
C ARG A 92 5.22 -22.11 -5.64
N THR A 93 4.32 -21.96 -4.69
CA THR A 93 3.58 -23.05 -4.06
C THR A 93 2.15 -22.61 -3.75
N LEU A 94 1.25 -23.56 -3.64
CA LEU A 94 -0.13 -23.35 -3.18
C LEU A 94 -0.26 -23.37 -1.64
N THR A 95 0.83 -23.70 -0.93
CA THR A 95 0.88 -23.71 0.53
C THR A 95 2.25 -23.25 1.01
N LEU A 96 2.31 -22.10 1.70
CA LEU A 96 3.53 -21.62 2.33
C LEU A 96 3.93 -22.55 3.50
N SER A 97 5.23 -22.66 3.75
CA SER A 97 5.73 -23.32 4.96
C SER A 97 5.33 -22.56 6.23
N GLU A 98 5.27 -23.25 7.36
CA GLU A 98 5.00 -22.64 8.67
C GLU A 98 5.97 -21.49 8.97
N LYS A 99 7.24 -21.63 8.60
CA LYS A 99 8.26 -20.60 8.75
C LYS A 99 7.89 -19.33 7.97
N GLN A 100 7.57 -19.46 6.69
CA GLN A 100 7.20 -18.32 5.83
C GLN A 100 5.91 -17.64 6.32
N MET A 101 4.91 -18.42 6.69
CA MET A 101 3.67 -17.88 7.24
C MET A 101 3.92 -17.19 8.60
N GLY A 102 4.79 -17.77 9.42
CA GLY A 102 5.21 -17.18 10.70
C GLY A 102 5.93 -15.83 10.55
N GLU A 103 6.80 -15.69 9.55
CA GLU A 103 7.48 -14.43 9.22
C GLU A 103 6.46 -13.33 8.84
N LEU A 104 5.45 -13.64 8.03
CA LEU A 104 4.39 -12.71 7.64
C LEU A 104 3.49 -12.35 8.82
N LEU A 105 3.09 -13.34 9.62
CA LEU A 105 2.27 -13.13 10.82
C LEU A 105 3.01 -12.28 11.85
N LYS A 106 4.33 -12.46 12.00
CA LYS A 106 5.15 -11.64 12.89
C LYS A 106 4.99 -10.16 12.59
N VAL A 107 5.04 -9.76 11.33
CA VAL A 107 4.86 -8.37 10.90
C VAL A 107 3.45 -7.88 11.23
N GLY A 108 2.43 -8.62 10.80
CA GLY A 108 1.04 -8.26 11.06
C GLY A 108 0.73 -8.14 12.55
N ILE A 109 1.24 -9.06 13.38
CA ILE A 109 1.06 -9.00 14.84
C ILE A 109 1.83 -7.81 15.42
N ALA A 110 3.07 -7.53 14.98
CA ALA A 110 3.83 -6.39 15.46
C ALA A 110 3.10 -5.07 15.20
N GLN A 111 2.51 -4.91 14.00
CA GLN A 111 1.67 -3.76 13.65
C GLN A 111 0.44 -3.64 14.58
N GLN A 112 -0.29 -4.74 14.80
CA GLN A 112 -1.46 -4.71 15.67
C GLN A 112 -1.09 -4.40 17.14
N VAL A 113 0.04 -4.92 17.62
CA VAL A 113 0.56 -4.57 18.95
C VAL A 113 0.95 -3.09 19.03
N GLY A 114 1.54 -2.52 17.97
CA GLY A 114 1.77 -1.08 17.88
C GLY A 114 0.48 -0.27 18.09
N ARG A 115 -0.62 -0.68 17.43
CA ARG A 115 -1.94 -0.07 17.68
C ARG A 115 -2.42 -0.27 19.11
N CYS A 116 -2.19 -1.44 19.71
CA CYS A 116 -2.46 -1.69 21.14
C CYS A 116 -1.67 -0.77 22.07
N LEU A 117 -0.51 -0.29 21.64
CA LEU A 117 0.33 0.67 22.36
C LEU A 117 -0.07 2.14 22.07
N GLY A 118 -1.13 2.37 21.31
CA GLY A 118 -1.64 3.70 20.99
C GLY A 118 -1.05 4.34 19.73
N LEU A 119 -0.26 3.61 18.95
CA LEU A 119 0.27 4.13 17.69
C LEU A 119 -0.79 4.13 16.59
N THR A 120 -0.71 5.12 15.72
CA THR A 120 -1.48 5.18 14.47
C THR A 120 -0.67 4.62 13.31
N ASP A 121 -1.35 4.37 12.18
CA ASP A 121 -0.69 3.94 10.95
C ASP A 121 0.21 5.06 10.41
N ASN A 122 1.39 4.69 9.89
CA ASN A 122 2.30 5.58 9.19
C ASN A 122 2.51 5.08 7.74
N MET A 123 1.63 5.47 6.84
CA MET A 123 1.64 5.05 5.43
C MET A 123 2.73 5.75 4.60
N GLY A 124 3.39 6.78 5.12
CA GLY A 124 4.48 7.48 4.46
C GLY A 124 5.86 6.90 4.77
N ALA A 125 5.96 5.90 5.65
CA ALA A 125 7.24 5.38 6.09
C ALA A 125 8.00 4.60 5.00
N SER A 126 7.31 3.98 4.05
CA SER A 126 7.90 3.30 2.89
C SER A 126 8.52 4.28 1.90
N TYR A 127 7.96 5.48 1.76
CA TYR A 127 8.46 6.52 0.88
C TYR A 127 9.81 7.11 1.34
N HIS A 128 10.19 6.84 2.58
CA HIS A 128 11.47 7.30 3.15
C HIS A 128 12.70 6.65 2.50
N TYR A 129 12.60 5.42 1.99
CA TYR A 129 13.75 4.68 1.49
C TYR A 129 13.94 4.83 -0.02
N PRO A 130 15.19 5.07 -0.49
CA PRO A 130 15.47 5.06 -1.92
C PRO A 130 15.09 3.71 -2.53
N VAL A 131 14.32 3.73 -3.61
CA VAL A 131 13.79 2.52 -4.25
C VAL A 131 14.89 1.51 -4.63
N ASP A 132 16.06 1.99 -5.08
CA ASP A 132 17.18 1.11 -5.43
C ASP A 132 17.83 0.44 -4.22
N SER A 133 17.75 1.07 -3.04
CA SER A 133 18.28 0.49 -1.81
C SER A 133 17.52 -0.75 -1.38
N LEU A 134 16.23 -0.87 -1.75
CA LEU A 134 15.42 -2.04 -1.48
C LEU A 134 15.82 -3.28 -2.29
N ARG A 135 16.71 -3.12 -3.26
CA ARG A 135 17.37 -4.21 -4.00
C ARG A 135 18.65 -4.69 -3.33
N SER A 136 19.20 -3.92 -2.39
CA SER A 136 20.45 -4.23 -1.70
C SER A 136 20.22 -5.20 -0.53
N ALA A 137 20.95 -6.32 -0.53
CA ALA A 137 20.95 -7.27 0.56
C ALA A 137 21.50 -6.67 1.87
N GLU A 138 22.49 -5.80 1.79
CA GLU A 138 23.06 -5.12 2.96
C GLU A 138 22.06 -4.13 3.54
N PHE A 139 21.51 -3.24 2.70
CA PHE A 139 20.55 -2.24 3.12
C PHE A 139 19.30 -2.88 3.74
N THR A 140 18.68 -3.84 3.05
CA THR A 140 17.42 -4.45 3.52
C THR A 140 17.60 -5.29 4.79
N ARG A 141 18.78 -5.85 5.03
CA ARG A 141 19.09 -6.53 6.32
C ARG A 141 19.26 -5.54 7.47
N GLN A 142 19.86 -4.37 7.20
CA GLN A 142 20.14 -3.37 8.22
C GLN A 142 18.92 -2.50 8.54
N HIS A 143 18.16 -2.10 7.52
CA HIS A 143 17.10 -1.09 7.62
C HIS A 143 15.69 -1.67 7.45
N GLY A 144 15.55 -2.88 6.92
CA GLY A 144 14.25 -3.43 6.54
C GLY A 144 13.74 -2.86 5.21
N LEU A 145 12.43 -2.89 5.04
CA LEU A 145 11.74 -2.48 3.81
C LEU A 145 11.05 -1.10 3.95
N THR A 146 10.77 -0.70 5.18
CA THR A 146 10.11 0.55 5.55
C THR A 146 10.65 1.06 6.88
N ALA A 147 10.57 2.37 7.09
CA ALA A 147 11.02 3.02 8.32
C ALA A 147 10.11 2.71 9.53
N SER A 148 8.92 2.14 9.32
CA SER A 148 7.98 1.82 10.39
C SER A 148 7.23 0.51 10.12
N VAL A 149 7.05 -0.32 11.15
CA VAL A 149 6.15 -1.48 11.08
C VAL A 149 4.67 -1.07 11.04
N MET A 150 4.39 0.21 11.36
CA MET A 150 3.04 0.78 11.27
C MET A 150 2.64 1.14 9.83
N ASP A 151 3.54 0.99 8.87
CA ASP A 151 3.26 1.02 7.45
C ASP A 151 2.59 -0.28 6.99
N ASN A 152 1.66 -0.18 6.10
CA ASN A 152 0.93 -1.36 5.60
C ASN A 152 1.57 -1.91 4.32
N ILE A 153 2.80 -2.39 4.44
CA ILE A 153 3.50 -3.09 3.35
C ILE A 153 3.27 -4.60 3.44
N MET A 154 3.39 -5.31 2.32
CA MET A 154 3.25 -6.77 2.29
C MET A 154 4.61 -7.46 2.15
N CYS A 155 5.26 -7.32 0.99
CA CYS A 155 6.55 -7.90 0.69
C CYS A 155 7.35 -6.98 -0.24
N ASN A 156 8.66 -7.23 -0.33
CA ASN A 156 9.56 -6.51 -1.23
C ASN A 156 9.34 -6.97 -2.69
N TYR A 157 8.43 -6.32 -3.38
CA TYR A 157 8.16 -6.57 -4.79
C TYR A 157 9.18 -5.90 -5.75
N ILE A 158 10.09 -5.10 -5.20
CA ILE A 158 11.12 -4.38 -5.94
C ILE A 158 12.32 -5.29 -6.22
N ALA A 159 12.70 -6.14 -5.25
CA ALA A 159 13.81 -7.06 -5.39
C ALA A 159 13.63 -8.01 -6.59
N GLN A 160 14.66 -8.05 -7.44
CA GLN A 160 14.71 -8.92 -8.61
C GLN A 160 15.30 -10.30 -8.24
N PRO A 161 15.22 -11.32 -9.09
CA PRO A 161 15.78 -12.64 -8.79
C PRO A 161 17.24 -12.62 -8.32
N GLU A 162 18.08 -11.86 -9.01
CA GLU A 162 19.50 -11.73 -8.68
C GLU A 162 19.78 -10.99 -7.35
N ASP A 163 18.85 -10.15 -6.89
CA ASP A 163 18.97 -9.46 -5.61
C ASP A 163 18.65 -10.42 -4.45
N VAL A 164 17.64 -11.28 -4.63
CA VAL A 164 17.27 -12.30 -3.65
C VAL A 164 18.34 -13.38 -3.54
N GLU A 165 18.96 -13.79 -4.66
CA GLU A 165 20.12 -14.70 -4.64
C GLU A 165 21.29 -14.13 -3.82
N LYS A 166 21.46 -12.80 -3.80
CA LYS A 166 22.45 -12.10 -2.97
C LYS A 166 22.00 -11.89 -1.52
N GLY A 167 20.74 -12.21 -1.22
CA GLY A 167 20.18 -12.17 0.13
C GLY A 167 19.40 -10.90 0.47
N ALA A 168 18.82 -10.21 -0.52
CA ALA A 168 17.87 -9.13 -0.28
C ALA A 168 16.65 -9.64 0.50
N VAL A 169 16.22 -8.86 1.50
CA VAL A 169 15.12 -9.24 2.39
C VAL A 169 13.78 -9.03 1.69
N LEU A 170 12.88 -9.99 1.84
CA LEU A 170 11.56 -9.97 1.19
C LEU A 170 10.40 -9.64 2.13
N VAL A 171 10.60 -9.74 3.44
CA VAL A 171 9.58 -9.46 4.46
C VAL A 171 10.19 -8.52 5.50
N GLN A 172 9.43 -7.53 5.97
CA GLN A 172 9.90 -6.60 7.00
C GLN A 172 10.41 -7.36 8.23
N PRO A 173 11.65 -7.14 8.69
CA PRO A 173 12.24 -7.95 9.76
C PRO A 173 11.70 -7.63 11.16
N GLY A 174 11.15 -6.43 11.36
CA GLY A 174 10.64 -5.96 12.64
C GLY A 174 10.29 -4.50 12.63
N ILE A 175 10.34 -3.84 13.80
CA ILE A 175 10.13 -2.40 13.93
C ILE A 175 11.24 -1.62 13.22
N GLY A 176 10.87 -0.44 12.70
CA GLY A 176 11.78 0.46 12.00
C GLY A 176 12.27 1.64 12.85
N PRO A 177 13.14 2.51 12.30
CA PRO A 177 13.67 3.66 13.02
C PRO A 177 12.60 4.66 13.46
N TYR A 178 11.54 4.86 12.68
CA TYR A 178 10.41 5.71 13.07
C TYR A 178 9.73 5.21 14.35
N ASP A 179 9.58 3.90 14.53
CA ASP A 179 8.81 3.29 15.62
C ASP A 179 9.35 3.60 17.02
N TYR A 180 10.61 4.06 17.10
CA TYR A 180 11.19 4.51 18.38
C TYR A 180 10.63 5.87 18.82
N PHE A 181 10.29 6.74 17.86
CA PHE A 181 9.79 8.06 18.17
C PHE A 181 8.42 8.05 18.86
N PRO A 182 7.37 7.40 18.34
CA PRO A 182 6.06 7.40 18.99
C PRO A 182 6.08 6.68 20.34
N ILE A 183 6.91 5.66 20.55
CA ILE A 183 7.09 5.04 21.87
C ILE A 183 7.74 6.03 22.84
N ARG A 184 8.76 6.77 22.40
CA ARG A 184 9.35 7.84 23.23
C ARG A 184 8.32 8.91 23.57
N TYR A 185 7.55 9.37 22.59
CA TYR A 185 6.55 10.42 22.77
C TYR A 185 5.45 10.02 23.76
N LEU A 186 4.95 8.78 23.67
CA LEU A 186 3.85 8.29 24.48
C LEU A 186 4.26 7.82 25.88
N TYR A 187 5.47 7.29 26.05
CA TYR A 187 5.84 6.53 27.23
C TYR A 187 7.08 7.04 27.98
N ALA A 188 7.90 7.92 27.38
CA ALA A 188 9.06 8.43 28.11
C ALA A 188 8.62 9.38 29.22
N PRO A 189 9.18 9.26 30.42
CA PRO A 189 8.88 10.18 31.52
C PRO A 189 9.28 11.61 31.18
N VAL A 190 8.36 12.55 31.35
CA VAL A 190 8.63 13.99 31.25
C VAL A 190 8.50 14.58 32.61
N VAL A 191 9.58 15.27 33.10
CA VAL A 191 9.54 15.90 34.39
C VAL A 191 8.83 17.24 34.31
N ALA A 192 7.58 17.26 34.77
CA ALA A 192 6.75 18.47 34.84
C ALA A 192 5.85 18.42 36.10
N ASP A 193 5.50 19.57 36.63
CA ASP A 193 4.58 19.69 37.77
C ASP A 193 3.09 19.67 37.36
N LYS A 194 2.83 19.82 36.06
CA LYS A 194 1.48 19.79 35.48
C LYS A 194 1.53 19.22 34.06
N PRO A 195 0.50 18.48 33.61
CA PRO A 195 0.44 17.92 32.25
C PRO A 195 0.63 18.94 31.13
N GLU A 196 0.08 20.15 31.30
CA GLU A 196 0.19 21.20 30.27
C GLU A 196 1.65 21.65 30.04
N LYS A 197 2.53 21.50 31.04
CA LYS A 197 3.95 21.82 30.91
C LYS A 197 4.75 20.73 30.19
N GLU A 198 4.26 19.51 30.19
CA GLU A 198 4.84 18.42 29.41
C GLU A 198 4.79 18.73 27.91
N LEU A 199 3.74 19.40 27.45
CA LEU A 199 3.56 19.77 26.05
C LEU A 199 4.73 20.56 25.46
N VAL A 200 5.40 21.38 26.26
CA VAL A 200 6.59 22.13 25.81
C VAL A 200 7.72 21.17 25.39
N THR A 201 7.95 20.13 26.18
CA THR A 201 8.96 19.12 25.87
C THR A 201 8.51 18.21 24.72
N LEU A 202 7.25 17.80 24.72
CA LEU A 202 6.67 16.94 23.70
C LEU A 202 6.66 17.64 22.33
N ASN A 203 6.26 18.89 22.27
CA ASN A 203 6.28 19.69 21.04
C ASN A 203 7.71 19.83 20.50
N LYS A 204 8.68 20.05 21.38
CA LYS A 204 10.09 20.08 20.95
C LYS A 204 10.53 18.76 20.36
N TRP A 205 10.14 17.63 20.95
CA TRP A 205 10.46 16.31 20.36
C TRP A 205 9.83 16.11 18.99
N VAL A 206 8.62 16.63 18.77
CA VAL A 206 7.96 16.60 17.47
C VAL A 206 8.72 17.47 16.47
N GLU A 207 9.10 18.71 16.85
CA GLU A 207 9.88 19.61 15.99
C GLU A 207 11.24 19.01 15.62
N ASP A 208 11.96 18.43 16.62
CA ASP A 208 13.25 17.78 16.40
C ASP A 208 13.10 16.56 15.46
N ALA A 209 12.04 15.76 15.63
CA ALA A 209 11.74 14.61 14.78
C ALA A 209 11.36 15.03 13.36
N TYR A 210 10.57 16.10 13.22
CA TYR A 210 10.11 16.58 11.92
C TYR A 210 11.27 17.06 11.02
N THR A 211 12.36 17.54 11.63
CA THR A 211 13.57 17.95 10.91
C THR A 211 14.45 16.76 10.49
N ALA A 212 14.27 15.61 11.12
CA ALA A 212 15.01 14.39 10.83
C ALA A 212 14.27 13.58 9.76
N HIS A 213 14.88 13.41 8.61
CA HIS A 213 14.30 12.74 7.46
C HIS A 213 13.76 11.32 7.77
N GLU A 214 14.34 10.63 8.73
CA GLU A 214 13.96 9.28 9.17
C GLU A 214 12.62 9.19 9.92
N TYR A 215 12.00 10.34 10.23
CA TYR A 215 10.71 10.43 10.94
C TYR A 215 9.56 10.91 10.06
N HIS A 216 9.68 10.71 8.75
CA HIS A 216 8.57 11.04 7.84
C HIS A 216 7.30 10.32 8.27
N TYR A 217 6.23 11.08 8.45
CA TYR A 217 4.92 10.59 8.83
C TYR A 217 3.91 10.89 7.72
N GLY A 218 3.22 9.86 7.28
CA GLY A 218 2.10 9.97 6.37
C GLY A 218 0.89 9.25 6.96
N PRO A 219 -0.17 9.98 7.35
CA PRO A 219 -1.33 9.39 7.97
C PRO A 219 -2.05 8.45 7.04
N ARG A 220 -2.79 7.51 7.59
CA ARG A 220 -3.75 6.73 6.83
C ARG A 220 -4.81 7.64 6.24
N GLN A 221 -4.95 7.57 4.92
CA GLN A 221 -5.99 8.28 4.19
C GLN A 221 -7.20 7.38 3.93
N GLU A 222 -8.40 7.95 3.94
CA GLU A 222 -9.61 7.21 3.57
C GLU A 222 -9.63 6.92 2.07
N PHE A 223 -10.02 5.71 1.70
CA PHE A 223 -9.94 5.21 0.32
C PHE A 223 -10.65 6.10 -0.72
N TYR A 224 -11.70 6.81 -0.30
CA TYR A 224 -12.44 7.74 -1.18
C TYR A 224 -11.87 9.17 -1.18
N ALA A 225 -10.83 9.43 -0.39
CA ALA A 225 -10.19 10.73 -0.20
C ALA A 225 -8.66 10.61 -0.15
N LEU A 226 -8.08 9.88 -1.11
CA LEU A 226 -6.64 9.74 -1.25
C LEU A 226 -6.09 10.94 -2.01
N TYR A 227 -5.41 11.82 -1.30
CA TYR A 227 -4.82 13.06 -1.83
C TYR A 227 -3.30 12.97 -1.91
N ASP A 228 -2.65 12.46 -0.86
CA ASP A 228 -1.19 12.37 -0.77
C ASP A 228 -0.69 11.08 -1.42
N PRO A 229 0.03 11.19 -2.55
CA PRO A 229 0.54 10.03 -3.26
C PRO A 229 1.78 9.41 -2.61
N THR A 230 2.31 9.98 -1.52
CA THR A 230 3.47 9.47 -0.77
C THR A 230 3.09 8.69 0.49
N ALA A 231 1.78 8.59 0.78
CA ALA A 231 1.25 7.89 1.95
C ALA A 231 0.14 6.92 1.53
N LEU A 232 0.53 5.88 0.79
CA LEU A 232 -0.38 4.89 0.21
C LEU A 232 -0.22 3.53 0.88
N TYR A 233 -1.17 2.63 0.62
CA TYR A 233 -1.08 1.24 1.02
C TYR A 233 -0.23 0.46 0.03
N TRP A 234 0.68 -0.39 0.52
CA TRP A 234 1.45 -1.36 -0.26
C TRP A 234 2.45 -0.76 -1.26
N ASP A 235 2.74 0.52 -1.14
CA ASP A 235 3.81 1.15 -1.91
C ASP A 235 5.18 0.93 -1.24
N LEU A 236 6.24 1.10 -2.00
CA LEU A 236 7.63 0.99 -1.54
C LEU A 236 8.53 1.93 -2.32
N GLY A 237 9.40 2.63 -1.58
CA GLY A 237 10.47 3.44 -2.14
C GLY A 237 10.03 4.84 -2.59
N ASP A 238 10.99 5.71 -2.75
CA ASP A 238 10.84 7.14 -3.04
C ASP A 238 10.51 7.47 -4.52
N ASP A 239 10.69 6.52 -5.44
CA ASP A 239 10.31 6.66 -6.86
C ASP A 239 9.25 5.63 -7.26
N PRO A 240 7.96 6.01 -7.26
CA PRO A 240 6.86 5.11 -7.55
C PRO A 240 6.86 4.57 -8.99
N PHE A 241 7.43 5.32 -9.93
CA PHE A 241 7.51 4.88 -11.34
C PHE A 241 8.58 3.80 -11.50
N LYS A 242 9.72 3.98 -10.85
CA LYS A 242 10.78 2.97 -10.85
C LYS A 242 10.38 1.73 -10.06
N ALA A 243 9.67 1.89 -8.93
CA ALA A 243 9.07 0.79 -8.19
C ALA A 243 8.09 0.00 -9.06
N ALA A 244 7.26 0.70 -9.86
CA ALA A 244 6.36 0.08 -10.81
C ALA A 244 7.11 -0.68 -11.92
N ASP A 245 8.18 -0.12 -12.47
CA ASP A 245 9.00 -0.81 -13.48
C ASP A 245 9.57 -2.12 -12.93
N TYR A 246 10.10 -2.13 -11.71
CA TYR A 246 10.61 -3.35 -11.06
C TYR A 246 9.50 -4.37 -10.80
N GLN A 247 8.34 -3.94 -10.31
CA GLN A 247 7.21 -4.84 -10.12
C GLN A 247 6.71 -5.44 -11.43
N ILE A 248 6.61 -4.64 -12.51
CA ILE A 248 6.18 -5.12 -13.84
C ILE A 248 7.18 -6.14 -14.39
N GLN A 249 8.49 -5.96 -14.18
CA GLN A 249 9.50 -6.96 -14.57
C GLN A 249 9.24 -8.28 -13.84
N ASN A 250 9.03 -8.27 -12.53
CA ASN A 250 8.69 -9.44 -11.75
C ASN A 250 7.35 -10.08 -12.18
N LEU A 251 6.33 -9.27 -12.48
CA LEU A 251 5.04 -9.77 -12.97
C LEU A 251 5.17 -10.45 -14.34
N LYS A 252 5.97 -9.90 -15.26
CA LYS A 252 6.25 -10.52 -16.57
C LYS A 252 6.91 -11.89 -16.40
N ILE A 253 7.87 -12.03 -15.49
CA ILE A 253 8.50 -13.32 -15.16
C ILE A 253 7.46 -14.28 -14.58
N SER A 254 6.65 -13.82 -13.65
CA SER A 254 5.65 -14.64 -12.97
C SER A 254 4.59 -15.17 -13.94
N ILE A 255 4.02 -14.30 -14.78
CA ILE A 255 2.97 -14.66 -15.73
C ILE A 255 3.49 -15.59 -16.83
N ALA A 256 4.70 -15.33 -17.36
CA ALA A 256 5.32 -16.19 -18.37
C ALA A 256 5.61 -17.63 -17.88
N ASN A 257 5.86 -17.80 -16.59
CA ASN A 257 6.19 -19.09 -16.00
C ASN A 257 5.08 -19.70 -15.14
N PHE A 258 3.94 -19.04 -15.01
CA PHE A 258 2.88 -19.40 -14.07
C PHE A 258 2.43 -20.86 -14.25
N MET A 259 2.06 -21.25 -15.45
CA MET A 259 1.59 -22.61 -15.74
C MET A 259 2.66 -23.66 -15.49
N LYS A 260 3.93 -23.36 -15.81
CA LYS A 260 5.06 -24.27 -15.53
C LYS A 260 5.27 -24.51 -14.04
N TRP A 261 5.12 -23.47 -13.21
CA TRP A 261 5.32 -23.58 -11.77
C TRP A 261 4.17 -24.29 -11.07
N TYR A 262 2.94 -24.09 -11.54
CA TYR A 262 1.73 -24.60 -10.88
C TYR A 262 1.06 -25.80 -11.62
N ALA A 263 1.63 -26.30 -12.72
CA ALA A 263 1.01 -27.35 -13.53
C ALA A 263 0.78 -28.68 -12.81
N LYS A 264 1.52 -28.95 -11.73
CA LYS A 264 1.53 -30.26 -11.06
C LYS A 264 0.94 -30.29 -9.66
N GLU A 265 0.69 -29.13 -9.05
CA GLU A 265 0.40 -29.03 -7.61
C GLU A 265 -1.07 -29.05 -7.24
N ASP A 266 -1.98 -28.81 -8.19
CA ASP A 266 -3.39 -28.71 -7.88
C ASP A 266 -4.27 -29.25 -9.00
N TYR A 267 -5.16 -30.14 -8.62
CA TYR A 267 -6.27 -30.57 -9.47
C TYR A 267 -7.43 -29.55 -9.47
N ASP A 268 -7.44 -28.62 -8.51
CA ASP A 268 -8.44 -27.55 -8.42
C ASP A 268 -7.97 -26.30 -9.18
N ILE A 269 -8.59 -26.09 -10.35
CA ILE A 269 -8.34 -24.94 -11.23
C ILE A 269 -8.65 -23.62 -10.50
N SER A 270 -9.59 -23.62 -9.56
CA SER A 270 -10.08 -22.38 -8.91
C SER A 270 -8.98 -21.66 -8.14
N ARG A 271 -8.17 -22.37 -7.35
CA ARG A 271 -7.07 -21.77 -6.59
C ARG A 271 -5.99 -21.15 -7.48
N ARG A 272 -5.67 -21.83 -8.60
CA ARG A 272 -4.72 -21.30 -9.60
C ARG A 272 -5.30 -20.06 -10.28
N ALA A 273 -6.58 -20.09 -10.64
CA ALA A 273 -7.26 -18.95 -11.25
C ALA A 273 -7.31 -17.75 -10.30
N GLU A 274 -7.59 -17.96 -9.02
CA GLU A 274 -7.56 -16.91 -7.98
C GLU A 274 -6.17 -16.30 -7.83
N LEU A 275 -5.12 -17.11 -7.79
CA LEU A 275 -3.74 -16.62 -7.68
C LEU A 275 -3.33 -15.84 -8.92
N TYR A 276 -3.73 -16.32 -10.11
CA TYR A 276 -3.49 -15.59 -11.36
C TYR A 276 -4.26 -14.25 -11.41
N ALA A 277 -5.52 -14.25 -11.00
CA ALA A 277 -6.31 -13.02 -10.88
C ALA A 277 -5.66 -12.02 -9.92
N SER A 278 -5.02 -12.51 -8.86
CA SER A 278 -4.28 -11.67 -7.91
C SER A 278 -3.03 -11.04 -8.53
N LEU A 279 -2.34 -11.70 -9.48
CA LEU A 279 -1.25 -11.09 -10.26
C LEU A 279 -1.77 -9.93 -11.14
N ILE A 280 -2.91 -10.13 -11.81
CA ILE A 280 -3.54 -9.06 -12.60
C ILE A 280 -3.97 -7.89 -11.70
N LYS A 281 -4.51 -8.21 -10.52
CA LYS A 281 -4.89 -7.19 -9.52
C LYS A 281 -3.70 -6.39 -9.04
N LEU A 282 -2.53 -6.99 -8.81
CA LEU A 282 -1.31 -6.25 -8.46
C LEU A 282 -0.96 -5.21 -9.53
N PHE A 283 -1.03 -5.60 -10.81
CA PHE A 283 -0.77 -4.67 -11.91
C PHE A 283 -1.77 -3.51 -11.94
N THR A 284 -3.06 -3.80 -11.77
CA THR A 284 -4.09 -2.73 -11.75
C THR A 284 -4.03 -1.86 -10.51
N ASN A 285 -3.67 -2.41 -9.35
CA ASN A 285 -3.44 -1.63 -8.14
C ASN A 285 -2.26 -0.66 -8.33
N ARG A 286 -1.18 -1.11 -8.98
CA ARG A 286 -0.04 -0.24 -9.29
C ARG A 286 -0.43 0.91 -10.21
N ALA A 287 -1.27 0.65 -11.22
CA ALA A 287 -1.81 1.73 -12.06
C ALA A 287 -2.67 2.71 -11.24
N MET A 288 -3.49 2.21 -10.33
CA MET A 288 -4.30 3.05 -9.44
C MET A 288 -3.42 3.94 -8.55
N GLU A 289 -2.41 3.39 -7.90
CA GLU A 289 -1.47 4.14 -7.04
C GLU A 289 -0.75 5.24 -7.83
N LEU A 290 -0.24 4.93 -9.02
CA LEU A 290 0.38 5.92 -9.89
C LEU A 290 -0.61 7.03 -10.33
N SER A 291 -1.90 6.71 -10.43
CA SER A 291 -2.91 7.72 -10.77
C SER A 291 -3.07 8.80 -9.69
N PHE A 292 -2.75 8.50 -8.42
CA PHE A 292 -2.85 9.47 -7.34
C PHE A 292 -1.86 10.63 -7.46
N TRP A 293 -0.80 10.48 -8.26
CA TRP A 293 0.10 11.57 -8.59
C TRP A 293 -0.54 12.63 -9.49
N ILE A 294 -1.65 12.29 -10.19
CA ILE A 294 -2.42 13.23 -11.00
C ILE A 294 -3.41 13.97 -10.08
N GLY A 295 -3.24 15.26 -9.91
CA GLY A 295 -4.03 16.07 -8.99
C GLY A 295 -3.76 15.76 -7.52
N GLY A 296 -2.60 15.19 -7.21
CA GLY A 296 -2.18 14.87 -5.85
C GLY A 296 -1.82 16.12 -5.03
N LEU A 297 -1.94 15.98 -3.72
CA LEU A 297 -1.56 17.00 -2.74
C LEU A 297 -0.72 16.33 -1.66
N TYR A 298 0.50 16.80 -1.42
CA TYR A 298 1.27 16.43 -0.24
C TYR A 298 0.64 17.06 0.99
N LEU A 299 0.38 16.26 2.01
CA LEU A 299 -0.22 16.71 3.26
C LEU A 299 0.87 17.02 4.29
N ASP A 300 0.91 18.26 4.79
CA ASP A 300 1.81 18.65 5.87
C ASP A 300 1.06 18.55 7.22
N GLU A 301 1.21 17.43 7.89
CA GLU A 301 0.60 17.16 9.20
C GLU A 301 1.21 18.00 10.33
N GLY A 302 2.42 18.54 10.15
CA GLY A 302 3.08 19.42 11.13
C GLY A 302 2.45 20.81 11.20
N LYS A 303 1.64 21.19 10.20
CA LYS A 303 0.96 22.47 10.11
C LYS A 303 -0.47 22.29 9.63
N GLU A 304 -1.42 22.40 10.52
CA GLU A 304 -2.84 22.23 10.22
C GLU A 304 -3.29 22.93 8.92
N GLY A 305 -3.88 22.15 8.03
CA GLY A 305 -4.50 22.62 6.79
C GLY A 305 -3.53 23.02 5.68
N ILE A 306 -2.22 22.79 5.83
CA ILE A 306 -1.27 23.05 4.76
C ILE A 306 -1.14 21.81 3.90
N SER A 307 -1.31 21.99 2.59
CA SER A 307 -1.05 20.98 1.57
C SER A 307 -0.34 21.63 0.39
N PHE A 308 0.56 20.88 -0.21
CA PHE A 308 1.35 21.32 -1.36
C PHE A 308 0.92 20.56 -2.60
N PRO A 309 0.66 21.21 -3.73
CA PRO A 309 0.28 20.54 -4.96
C PRO A 309 1.46 19.73 -5.53
N VAL A 310 1.15 18.55 -6.07
CA VAL A 310 2.09 17.82 -6.93
C VAL A 310 2.36 18.67 -8.16
N SER A 311 3.64 18.82 -8.53
CA SER A 311 4.04 19.67 -9.65
C SER A 311 3.42 19.20 -10.97
N LYS A 312 3.26 20.15 -11.91
CA LYS A 312 2.76 19.88 -13.26
C LYS A 312 3.56 18.77 -13.94
N GLU A 313 4.89 18.84 -13.87
CA GLU A 313 5.80 17.88 -14.50
C GLU A 313 5.56 16.48 -13.98
N MET A 314 5.35 16.32 -12.67
CA MET A 314 5.09 15.04 -12.04
C MET A 314 3.72 14.50 -12.44
N GLN A 315 2.70 15.36 -12.50
CA GLN A 315 1.35 14.98 -12.96
C GLN A 315 1.39 14.52 -14.42
N GLN A 316 2.10 15.25 -15.30
CA GLN A 316 2.29 14.86 -16.69
C GLN A 316 3.12 13.57 -16.84
N LYS A 317 4.15 13.37 -16.00
CA LYS A 317 4.90 12.11 -15.94
C LYS A 317 3.98 10.94 -15.61
N ALA A 318 3.11 11.09 -14.62
CA ALA A 318 2.14 10.07 -14.22
C ALA A 318 1.12 9.77 -15.35
N LEU A 319 0.56 10.80 -15.99
CA LEU A 319 -0.32 10.64 -17.13
C LEU A 319 0.34 9.84 -18.26
N ASN A 320 1.54 10.25 -18.68
CA ASN A 320 2.26 9.60 -19.76
C ASN A 320 2.65 8.15 -19.40
N TYR A 321 3.04 7.91 -18.15
CA TYR A 321 3.39 6.57 -17.68
C TYR A 321 2.18 5.64 -17.70
N LEU A 322 1.02 6.07 -17.20
CA LEU A 322 -0.22 5.28 -17.21
C LEU A 322 -0.69 4.95 -18.63
N VAL A 323 -0.60 5.92 -19.55
CA VAL A 323 -0.89 5.68 -20.96
C VAL A 323 0.05 4.63 -21.54
N LYS A 324 1.37 4.77 -21.33
CA LYS A 324 2.36 3.77 -21.77
C LYS A 324 2.08 2.39 -21.18
N MET A 325 1.77 2.33 -19.86
CA MET A 325 1.43 1.11 -19.14
C MET A 325 0.21 0.41 -19.73
N SER A 326 -0.79 1.16 -20.20
CA SER A 326 -2.00 0.62 -20.80
C SER A 326 -1.84 0.15 -22.26
N MET A 327 -0.75 0.51 -22.94
CA MET A 327 -0.50 0.12 -24.34
C MET A 327 0.09 -1.29 -24.47
N ASP A 328 1.03 -1.67 -23.59
CA ASP A 328 1.74 -2.96 -23.60
C ASP A 328 1.13 -3.92 -22.57
N LEU A 329 0.03 -4.59 -22.94
CA LEU A 329 -0.70 -5.48 -22.04
C LEU A 329 -0.79 -6.94 -22.53
N ASP A 330 -0.28 -7.26 -23.71
CA ASP A 330 -0.44 -8.59 -24.31
C ASP A 330 0.28 -9.68 -23.47
N TRP A 331 1.28 -9.29 -22.70
CA TRP A 331 2.00 -10.18 -21.78
C TRP A 331 1.17 -10.60 -20.56
N LEU A 332 0.05 -9.93 -20.25
CA LEU A 332 -0.83 -10.25 -19.12
C LEU A 332 -1.54 -11.61 -19.29
N THR A 333 -1.49 -12.22 -20.46
CA THR A 333 -2.11 -13.52 -20.71
C THR A 333 -1.49 -14.18 -21.94
N ASN A 334 -1.64 -15.50 -22.05
CA ASN A 334 -1.27 -16.27 -23.23
C ASN A 334 -2.30 -17.39 -23.48
N ALA A 335 -2.18 -18.11 -24.58
CA ALA A 335 -3.13 -19.14 -24.97
C ALA A 335 -3.22 -20.29 -23.96
N GLU A 336 -2.09 -20.71 -23.38
CA GLU A 336 -2.01 -21.76 -22.38
C GLU A 336 -2.76 -21.38 -21.10
N VAL A 337 -2.51 -20.16 -20.58
CA VAL A 337 -3.18 -19.63 -19.40
C VAL A 337 -4.68 -19.53 -19.62
N LYS A 338 -5.11 -18.99 -20.76
CA LYS A 338 -6.53 -18.83 -21.11
C LYS A 338 -7.25 -20.18 -21.12
N SER A 339 -6.69 -21.19 -21.80
CA SER A 339 -7.32 -22.49 -21.90
C SER A 339 -7.29 -23.27 -20.58
N SER A 340 -6.19 -23.20 -19.83
CA SER A 340 -6.00 -23.97 -18.59
C SER A 340 -6.72 -23.41 -17.37
N LEU A 341 -6.97 -22.10 -17.33
CA LEU A 341 -7.65 -21.43 -16.24
C LEU A 341 -9.06 -20.94 -16.61
N GLU A 342 -9.57 -21.33 -17.79
CA GLU A 342 -10.89 -20.94 -18.30
C GLU A 342 -11.12 -19.43 -18.28
N LEU A 343 -10.06 -18.65 -18.52
CA LEU A 343 -10.11 -17.19 -18.44
C LEU A 343 -10.78 -16.60 -19.68
N GLN A 344 -11.60 -15.57 -19.45
CA GLN A 344 -12.24 -14.85 -20.53
C GLN A 344 -11.22 -14.06 -21.37
N ASP A 345 -11.44 -13.99 -22.69
CA ASP A 345 -10.59 -13.24 -23.64
C ASP A 345 -10.50 -11.72 -23.38
N LEU A 346 -11.32 -11.21 -22.46
CA LEU A 346 -11.49 -9.79 -22.21
C LEU A 346 -10.56 -9.20 -21.15
N ILE A 347 -9.62 -9.98 -20.55
CA ILE A 347 -8.76 -9.48 -19.44
C ILE A 347 -7.95 -8.27 -19.88
N VAL A 348 -7.29 -8.34 -21.03
CA VAL A 348 -6.43 -7.26 -21.55
C VAL A 348 -7.26 -5.99 -21.80
N ASP A 349 -8.40 -6.10 -22.47
CA ASP A 349 -9.25 -4.95 -22.77
C ASP A 349 -9.91 -4.35 -21.53
N LYS A 350 -10.33 -5.19 -20.57
CA LYS A 350 -10.85 -4.73 -19.28
C LYS A 350 -9.77 -3.97 -18.49
N THR A 351 -8.55 -4.50 -18.44
CA THR A 351 -7.41 -3.85 -17.78
C THR A 351 -7.08 -2.51 -18.44
N ARG A 352 -7.05 -2.46 -19.78
CA ARG A 352 -6.81 -1.25 -20.55
C ARG A 352 -7.86 -0.17 -20.27
N LYS A 353 -9.14 -0.56 -20.33
CA LYS A 353 -10.27 0.33 -20.01
C LYS A 353 -10.20 0.85 -18.57
N TYR A 354 -9.86 -0.02 -17.63
CA TYR A 354 -9.70 0.37 -16.22
C TYR A 354 -8.61 1.43 -16.04
N ILE A 355 -7.41 1.20 -16.59
CA ILE A 355 -6.31 2.18 -16.47
C ILE A 355 -6.71 3.51 -17.11
N PHE A 356 -7.39 3.48 -18.25
CA PHE A 356 -7.84 4.69 -18.91
C PHE A 356 -8.93 5.42 -18.12
N GLN A 357 -9.83 4.67 -17.46
CA GLN A 357 -10.85 5.24 -16.58
C GLN A 357 -10.25 5.99 -15.39
N LEU A 358 -9.14 5.49 -14.83
CA LEU A 358 -8.43 6.17 -13.74
C LEU A 358 -8.07 7.61 -14.11
N LEU A 359 -7.71 7.89 -15.36
CA LEU A 359 -7.36 9.24 -15.81
C LEU A 359 -8.55 10.20 -15.66
N PHE A 360 -9.77 9.74 -15.99
CA PHE A 360 -10.97 10.56 -15.85
C PHE A 360 -11.38 10.75 -14.39
N ASP A 361 -11.20 9.73 -13.57
CA ASP A 361 -11.54 9.77 -12.15
C ASP A 361 -10.69 10.81 -11.39
N ARG A 362 -9.51 11.19 -11.94
CA ARG A 362 -8.63 12.20 -11.36
C ARG A 362 -9.00 13.65 -11.69
N ILE A 363 -9.91 13.92 -12.61
CA ILE A 363 -10.25 15.31 -13.05
C ILE A 363 -10.64 16.20 -11.87
N ARG A 364 -11.45 15.72 -10.93
CA ARG A 364 -11.85 16.48 -9.73
C ARG A 364 -10.67 16.82 -8.83
N TYR A 365 -9.67 15.94 -8.76
CA TYR A 365 -8.45 16.16 -7.97
C TYR A 365 -7.50 17.14 -8.66
N VAL A 366 -7.43 17.08 -10.00
CA VAL A 366 -6.70 18.10 -10.79
C VAL A 366 -7.31 19.49 -10.58
N ALA A 367 -8.65 19.61 -10.50
CA ALA A 367 -9.30 20.87 -10.18
C ALA A 367 -8.84 21.41 -8.82
N LEU A 368 -8.89 20.57 -7.78
CA LEU A 368 -8.44 20.93 -6.42
C LEU A 368 -6.95 21.30 -6.37
N CYS A 369 -6.10 20.49 -7.01
CA CYS A 369 -4.66 20.72 -7.09
C CYS A 369 -4.36 22.04 -7.84
N SER A 370 -5.09 22.32 -8.92
CA SER A 370 -4.98 23.57 -9.70
C SER A 370 -5.31 24.81 -8.86
N GLU A 371 -6.35 24.76 -8.02
CA GLU A 371 -6.68 25.84 -7.09
C GLU A 371 -5.56 26.12 -6.09
N LYS A 372 -4.84 25.07 -5.65
CA LYS A 372 -3.73 25.16 -4.71
C LYS A 372 -2.41 25.61 -5.35
N SER A 373 -2.28 25.49 -6.68
CA SER A 373 -1.08 25.82 -7.47
C SER A 373 -1.25 27.08 -8.36
N ASP A 374 -2.19 27.96 -8.02
CA ASP A 374 -2.48 29.17 -8.82
C ASP A 374 -2.71 28.89 -10.32
N GLY A 375 -3.25 27.70 -10.64
CA GLY A 375 -3.59 27.31 -12.00
C GLY A 375 -2.43 26.75 -12.83
N GLU A 376 -1.29 26.38 -12.23
CA GLU A 376 -0.11 25.85 -12.91
C GLU A 376 -0.44 24.68 -13.87
N TYR A 377 -1.31 23.76 -13.43
CA TYR A 377 -1.84 22.69 -14.26
C TYR A 377 -3.35 22.61 -14.15
N SER A 378 -4.03 23.37 -14.99
CA SER A 378 -5.49 23.49 -14.96
C SER A 378 -6.19 22.23 -15.50
N VAL A 379 -7.47 22.07 -15.14
CA VAL A 379 -8.32 21.00 -15.74
C VAL A 379 -8.33 21.09 -17.26
N LYS A 380 -8.33 22.32 -17.82
CA LYS A 380 -8.23 22.50 -19.28
C LYS A 380 -6.93 21.92 -19.82
N ASN A 381 -5.78 22.25 -19.23
CA ASN A 381 -4.48 21.71 -19.65
C ASN A 381 -4.45 20.17 -19.60
N TYR A 382 -4.95 19.62 -18.49
CA TYR A 382 -5.04 18.16 -18.32
C TYR A 382 -5.93 17.49 -19.38
N MET A 383 -7.09 18.07 -19.68
CA MET A 383 -7.99 17.55 -20.72
C MET A 383 -7.40 17.71 -22.13
N ASP A 384 -6.65 18.80 -22.38
CA ASP A 384 -5.94 19.01 -23.64
C ASP A 384 -4.83 17.95 -23.82
N ASP A 385 -4.10 17.61 -22.74
CA ASP A 385 -3.10 16.54 -22.75
C ASP A 385 -3.74 15.17 -23.04
N ILE A 386 -4.83 14.80 -22.37
CA ILE A 386 -5.59 13.57 -22.65
C ILE A 386 -6.10 13.56 -24.09
N HIS A 387 -6.71 14.66 -24.55
CA HIS A 387 -7.20 14.78 -25.92
C HIS A 387 -6.07 14.55 -26.93
N SER A 388 -4.92 15.18 -26.74
CA SER A 388 -3.76 15.04 -27.61
C SER A 388 -3.26 13.59 -27.71
N ILE A 389 -3.35 12.83 -26.60
CA ILE A 389 -2.97 11.42 -26.55
C ILE A 389 -4.01 10.57 -27.29
N VAL A 390 -5.29 10.74 -26.98
CA VAL A 390 -6.40 9.92 -27.52
C VAL A 390 -6.56 10.11 -29.01
N TRP A 391 -6.42 11.34 -29.50
CA TRP A 391 -6.63 11.69 -30.89
C TRP A 391 -5.36 11.77 -31.72
N LYS A 392 -4.22 11.38 -31.15
CA LYS A 392 -2.91 11.43 -31.83
C LYS A 392 -2.89 10.82 -33.22
N GLY A 393 -3.49 9.63 -33.38
CA GLY A 393 -3.55 8.95 -34.67
C GLY A 393 -4.38 9.72 -35.70
N VAL A 394 -5.52 10.28 -35.29
CA VAL A 394 -6.38 11.11 -36.15
C VAL A 394 -5.67 12.40 -36.53
N LEU A 395 -5.07 13.09 -35.57
CA LEU A 395 -4.35 14.35 -35.77
C LEU A 395 -3.13 14.17 -36.70
N GLN A 396 -2.55 12.97 -36.71
CA GLN A 396 -1.44 12.60 -37.59
C GLN A 396 -1.90 12.00 -38.94
N ASN A 397 -3.23 11.92 -39.19
CA ASN A 397 -3.83 11.38 -40.39
C ASN A 397 -3.32 9.96 -40.75
N ARG A 398 -3.24 9.06 -39.75
CA ARG A 398 -2.80 7.66 -39.91
C ARG A 398 -3.89 6.67 -39.53
N VAL A 399 -3.73 5.43 -39.94
CA VAL A 399 -4.63 4.32 -39.54
C VAL A 399 -4.54 4.12 -38.04
N LEU A 400 -5.70 4.03 -37.41
CA LEU A 400 -5.81 3.83 -35.97
C LEU A 400 -5.56 2.36 -35.57
N THR A 401 -4.90 2.16 -34.45
CA THR A 401 -4.82 0.86 -33.79
C THR A 401 -6.13 0.55 -33.04
N ASN A 402 -6.38 -0.73 -32.74
CA ASN A 402 -7.52 -1.12 -31.89
C ASN A 402 -7.47 -0.44 -30.51
N THR A 403 -6.29 -0.29 -29.95
CA THR A 403 -6.07 0.40 -28.65
C THR A 403 -6.49 1.86 -28.74
N GLU A 404 -6.13 2.58 -29.79
CA GLU A 404 -6.52 3.98 -29.97
C GLU A 404 -8.03 4.13 -30.15
N MET A 405 -8.66 3.22 -30.90
CA MET A 405 -10.12 3.20 -31.02
C MET A 405 -10.82 2.94 -29.67
N LEU A 406 -10.26 2.06 -28.82
CA LEU A 406 -10.76 1.85 -27.46
C LEU A 406 -10.66 3.10 -26.60
N TYR A 407 -9.53 3.84 -26.69
CA TYR A 407 -9.38 5.11 -25.97
C TYR A 407 -10.35 6.18 -26.43
N GLN A 408 -10.55 6.31 -27.74
CA GLN A 408 -11.52 7.25 -28.31
C GLN A 408 -12.93 6.95 -27.84
N ASN A 409 -13.33 5.68 -27.85
CA ASN A 409 -14.63 5.25 -27.33
C ASN A 409 -14.77 5.56 -25.83
N ALA A 410 -13.76 5.23 -25.00
CA ALA A 410 -13.80 5.52 -23.57
C ALA A 410 -13.86 7.03 -23.28
N PHE A 411 -13.16 7.85 -24.06
CA PHE A 411 -13.21 9.30 -23.95
C PHE A 411 -14.60 9.84 -24.30
N ILE A 412 -15.20 9.38 -25.41
CA ILE A 412 -16.53 9.77 -25.82
C ILE A 412 -17.57 9.32 -24.79
N ASP A 413 -17.50 8.08 -24.31
CA ASP A 413 -18.39 7.54 -23.29
C ASP A 413 -18.34 8.38 -22.00
N TYR A 414 -17.14 8.78 -21.58
CA TYR A 414 -16.96 9.67 -20.44
C TYR A 414 -17.66 11.02 -20.66
N LEU A 415 -17.44 11.66 -21.80
CA LEU A 415 -18.06 12.96 -22.11
C LEU A 415 -19.59 12.85 -22.16
N VAL A 416 -20.14 11.87 -22.86
CA VAL A 416 -21.59 11.64 -22.96
C VAL A 416 -22.20 11.42 -21.58
N LYS A 417 -21.59 10.57 -20.75
CA LYS A 417 -22.06 10.28 -19.38
C LYS A 417 -22.10 11.53 -18.49
N ASN A 418 -21.12 12.43 -18.64
CA ASN A 418 -21.05 13.62 -17.81
C ASN A 418 -21.91 14.77 -18.33
N ILE A 419 -22.10 14.89 -19.66
CA ILE A 419 -23.03 15.84 -20.25
C ILE A 419 -24.48 15.47 -19.86
N SER A 420 -24.85 14.21 -19.95
CA SER A 420 -26.20 13.74 -19.59
C SER A 420 -26.53 13.91 -18.10
N LYS A 421 -25.53 13.76 -17.21
CA LYS A 421 -25.72 14.06 -15.77
C LYS A 421 -25.99 15.54 -15.51
N ASN A 422 -25.29 16.43 -16.20
CA ASN A 422 -25.46 17.86 -16.05
C ASN A 422 -26.76 18.38 -16.68
N MET A 423 -27.28 17.71 -17.73
CA MET A 423 -28.56 18.04 -18.34
C MET A 423 -29.77 17.52 -17.53
N GLY A 424 -29.59 16.45 -16.76
CA GLY A 424 -30.65 15.89 -15.88
C GLY A 424 -30.79 16.58 -14.51
N GLY A 425 -29.80 17.41 -14.10
CA GLY A 425 -29.81 18.15 -12.84
C GLY A 425 -30.56 19.50 -12.84
N GLY A 426 -31.23 19.85 -13.92
CA GLY A 426 -31.89 21.14 -14.13
C GLY A 426 -33.32 21.27 -13.57
N THR A 427 -33.82 20.33 -12.75
CA THR A 427 -35.15 20.45 -12.11
C THR A 427 -35.15 19.90 -10.70
N ALA A 428 -34.45 20.57 -9.78
CA ALA A 428 -34.84 20.58 -8.37
C ALA A 428 -34.28 21.87 -7.76
N LYS A 429 -35.22 22.71 -7.31
CA LYS A 429 -34.97 23.97 -6.60
C LYS A 429 -34.16 23.76 -5.35
#